data_b33a13faa4c479f496355e488b43cee1
#
_entry.id   b33a13faa4c479f496355e488b43cee1
#
_cell.length_a   1.000
_cell.length_b   1.000
_cell.length_c   1.000
_cell.angle_alpha   90.00
_cell.angle_beta   90.00
_cell.angle_gamma   90.00
#
_symmetry.space_group_name_H-M   'P 1'
#
loop_
_entity.id
_entity.type
_entity.pdbx_description
1 polymer ?
#
loop_
_entity_poly.entity_id
_entity_poly.type
_entity_poly.pdbx_seq_one_letter_code
_entity_poly.pdbx_strand_id
1 'polypeptide(L)'
;MSLFKKASKKARRLKMYIYGESGSGKTVTSLHFPSPAMIDAEKGTDFYGELFDFERIQTNDPDEINAALDELLKDPGDVKTLILDPFTAVYEAMQDAQLRRMRVKNNNKNYTLQPVDFKLLKSNVKGLIQKLLALDLNIICTARARVEYSQEPGEFMKPVGLKPDGPKDLPYMFDVVLELKETPDGKRLASTIKDRTNTLPNSFEFSYEQ
;
A
#
# COMPACT_ATOMS: atom_id res chain seq x y z
N MET A 1 -22.13 28.44 -19.41
CA MET A 1 -22.26 26.97 -19.20
C MET A 1 -22.12 26.70 -17.72
N SER A 2 -22.93 25.83 -17.12
CA SER A 2 -22.78 25.47 -15.70
C SER A 2 -21.53 24.61 -15.51
N LEU A 3 -20.75 24.92 -14.48
CA LEU A 3 -19.61 24.11 -14.04
C LEU A 3 -20.07 22.78 -13.41
N PHE A 4 -21.28 22.74 -12.87
CA PHE A 4 -21.88 21.56 -12.25
C PHE A 4 -22.54 20.68 -13.31
N LYS A 5 -22.21 19.38 -13.29
CA LYS A 5 -22.81 18.34 -14.13
C LYS A 5 -23.47 17.29 -13.24
N LYS A 6 -24.55 16.67 -13.71
CA LYS A 6 -25.18 15.55 -13.01
C LYS A 6 -24.17 14.41 -12.85
N ALA A 7 -24.03 13.90 -11.63
CA ALA A 7 -23.17 12.75 -11.37
C ALA A 7 -23.70 11.51 -12.10
N SER A 8 -22.80 10.73 -12.67
CA SER A 8 -23.11 9.44 -13.30
C SER A 8 -22.12 8.40 -12.82
N LYS A 9 -22.56 7.12 -12.73
CA LYS A 9 -21.66 6.01 -12.45
C LYS A 9 -20.69 5.86 -13.63
N LYS A 10 -19.39 5.91 -13.34
CA LYS A 10 -18.33 5.64 -14.31
C LYS A 10 -17.62 4.37 -13.89
N ALA A 11 -17.28 3.50 -14.87
CA ALA A 11 -16.34 2.43 -14.63
C ALA A 11 -14.99 3.03 -14.20
N ARG A 12 -14.42 2.50 -13.14
CA ARG A 12 -13.13 2.93 -12.60
C ARG A 12 -12.25 1.70 -12.35
N ARG A 13 -10.96 1.88 -12.44
CA ARG A 13 -9.98 0.88 -12.03
C ARG A 13 -10.01 0.75 -10.52
N LEU A 14 -9.84 -0.46 -10.02
CA LEU A 14 -9.79 -0.75 -8.58
C LEU A 14 -8.60 -0.05 -7.93
N LYS A 15 -8.81 0.57 -6.78
CA LYS A 15 -7.76 1.11 -5.93
C LYS A 15 -7.91 0.45 -4.55
N MET A 16 -7.09 -0.57 -4.30
CA MET A 16 -7.19 -1.42 -3.11
C MET A 16 -5.95 -1.30 -2.22
N TYR A 17 -6.18 -1.26 -0.93
CA TYR A 17 -5.15 -1.32 0.09
C TYR A 17 -5.34 -2.58 0.95
N ILE A 18 -4.31 -3.40 1.07
CA ILE A 18 -4.36 -4.68 1.78
C ILE A 18 -3.31 -4.66 2.87
N TYR A 19 -3.70 -4.95 4.11
CA TYR A 19 -2.72 -5.11 5.19
C TYR A 19 -2.96 -6.39 5.98
N GLY A 20 -1.94 -6.84 6.69
CA GLY A 20 -1.99 -8.06 7.49
C GLY A 20 -0.61 -8.48 7.96
N GLU A 21 -0.56 -9.45 8.84
CA GLU A 21 0.68 -10.04 9.36
C GLU A 21 1.47 -10.75 8.25
N SER A 22 2.72 -11.13 8.55
CA SER A 22 3.51 -11.97 7.64
C SER A 22 2.79 -13.30 7.41
N GLY A 23 2.82 -13.80 6.17
CA GLY A 23 2.16 -15.06 5.81
C GLY A 23 0.65 -14.94 5.53
N SER A 24 0.01 -13.80 5.80
CA SER A 24 -1.44 -13.64 5.59
C SER A 24 -1.89 -13.67 4.10
N GLY A 25 -0.97 -13.82 3.15
CA GLY A 25 -1.27 -13.99 1.73
C GLY A 25 -1.39 -12.71 0.91
N LYS A 26 -0.96 -11.55 1.42
CA LYS A 26 -1.06 -10.24 0.71
C LYS A 26 -0.47 -10.27 -0.69
N THR A 27 0.79 -10.67 -0.83
CA THR A 27 1.52 -10.75 -2.10
C THR A 27 0.83 -11.69 -3.08
N VAL A 28 0.51 -12.92 -2.63
CA VAL A 28 -0.13 -13.93 -3.47
C VAL A 28 -1.51 -13.46 -3.93
N THR A 29 -2.33 -12.90 -3.03
CA THR A 29 -3.62 -12.30 -3.41
C THR A 29 -3.46 -11.23 -4.50
N SER A 30 -2.44 -10.40 -4.37
CA SER A 30 -2.18 -9.31 -5.34
C SER A 30 -1.77 -9.86 -6.71
N LEU A 31 -1.00 -10.94 -6.77
CA LEU A 31 -0.53 -11.55 -8.02
C LEU A 31 -1.62 -12.27 -8.83
N HIS A 32 -2.78 -12.57 -8.23
CA HIS A 32 -3.93 -13.14 -8.95
C HIS A 32 -4.71 -12.09 -9.78
N PHE A 33 -4.39 -10.81 -9.66
CA PHE A 33 -5.00 -9.78 -10.48
C PHE A 33 -4.47 -9.82 -11.93
N PRO A 34 -5.25 -9.34 -12.92
CA PRO A 34 -4.90 -9.47 -14.33
C PRO A 34 -3.64 -8.68 -14.69
N SER A 35 -2.75 -9.29 -15.49
CA SER A 35 -1.51 -8.72 -16.04
C SER A 35 -0.77 -7.84 -15.02
N PRO A 36 -0.25 -8.44 -13.91
CA PRO A 36 0.34 -7.67 -12.84
C PRO A 36 1.77 -7.23 -13.16
N ALA A 37 2.09 -5.98 -12.85
CA ALA A 37 3.44 -5.50 -12.65
C ALA A 37 3.63 -5.14 -11.17
N MET A 38 4.80 -5.42 -10.60
CA MET A 38 5.05 -5.28 -9.17
C MET A 38 6.28 -4.42 -8.87
N ILE A 39 6.11 -3.51 -7.95
CA ILE A 39 7.21 -2.87 -7.21
C ILE A 39 7.42 -3.71 -5.94
N ASP A 40 8.39 -4.62 -5.98
CA ASP A 40 8.77 -5.51 -4.89
C ASP A 40 9.77 -4.80 -3.97
N ALA A 41 9.25 -4.14 -2.94
CA ALA A 41 10.05 -3.28 -2.07
C ALA A 41 10.89 -4.07 -1.02
N GLU A 42 10.60 -5.34 -0.81
CA GLU A 42 11.34 -6.22 0.11
C GLU A 42 12.21 -7.26 -0.61
N LYS A 43 12.13 -7.34 -1.94
CA LYS A 43 12.81 -8.35 -2.76
C LYS A 43 12.43 -9.79 -2.36
N GLY A 44 11.17 -9.99 -1.99
CA GLY A 44 10.64 -11.24 -1.45
C GLY A 44 10.00 -12.17 -2.49
N THR A 45 9.94 -11.75 -3.76
CA THR A 45 9.13 -12.45 -4.77
C THR A 45 9.91 -13.38 -5.71
N ASP A 46 11.17 -13.72 -5.39
CA ASP A 46 12.02 -14.54 -6.26
C ASP A 46 11.43 -15.93 -6.55
N PHE A 47 10.75 -16.53 -5.57
CA PHE A 47 10.12 -17.85 -5.74
C PHE A 47 8.77 -17.81 -6.44
N TYR A 48 8.19 -16.62 -6.64
CA TYR A 48 6.86 -16.50 -7.26
C TYR A 48 6.90 -16.49 -8.78
N GLY A 49 8.06 -16.24 -9.41
CA GLY A 49 8.21 -16.23 -10.87
C GLY A 49 7.95 -17.58 -11.55
N GLU A 50 8.01 -18.69 -10.80
CA GLU A 50 7.62 -20.02 -11.30
C GLU A 50 6.11 -20.28 -11.21
N LEU A 51 5.40 -19.52 -10.38
CA LEU A 51 3.99 -19.71 -10.07
C LEU A 51 3.07 -18.70 -10.77
N PHE A 52 3.60 -17.50 -11.03
CA PHE A 52 2.85 -16.38 -11.60
C PHE A 52 3.61 -15.73 -12.73
N ASP A 53 2.89 -15.31 -13.74
CA ASP A 53 3.41 -14.51 -14.85
C ASP A 53 3.22 -13.02 -14.51
N PHE A 54 4.32 -12.33 -14.16
CA PHE A 54 4.30 -10.91 -13.80
C PHE A 54 5.64 -10.23 -14.04
N GLU A 55 5.60 -8.94 -14.34
CA GLU A 55 6.77 -8.08 -14.40
C GLU A 55 7.08 -7.49 -13.02
N ARG A 56 8.36 -7.22 -12.73
CA ARG A 56 8.72 -6.58 -11.45
C ARG A 56 9.96 -5.71 -11.53
N ILE A 57 9.99 -4.71 -10.63
CA ILE A 57 11.21 -4.06 -10.19
C ILE A 57 11.43 -4.34 -8.71
N GLN A 58 12.66 -4.58 -8.30
CA GLN A 58 13.02 -4.89 -6.91
C GLN A 58 13.71 -3.70 -6.25
N THR A 59 12.91 -2.74 -5.80
CA THR A 59 13.40 -1.52 -5.18
C THR A 59 12.45 -0.95 -4.14
N ASN A 60 13.01 -0.32 -3.10
CA ASN A 60 12.31 0.55 -2.18
C ASN A 60 12.74 2.02 -2.31
N ASP A 61 13.61 2.33 -3.29
CA ASP A 61 14.08 3.69 -3.54
C ASP A 61 12.95 4.56 -4.11
N PRO A 62 12.58 5.67 -3.46
CA PRO A 62 11.49 6.52 -3.92
C PRO A 62 11.72 7.14 -5.30
N ASP A 63 12.97 7.38 -5.71
CA ASP A 63 13.29 7.99 -6.99
C ASP A 63 13.16 6.95 -8.12
N GLU A 64 13.60 5.71 -7.90
CA GLU A 64 13.38 4.60 -8.83
C GLU A 64 11.89 4.26 -8.97
N ILE A 65 11.14 4.25 -7.86
CA ILE A 65 9.69 4.06 -7.88
C ILE A 65 9.02 5.18 -8.68
N ASN A 66 9.40 6.43 -8.47
CA ASN A 66 8.86 7.54 -9.23
C ASN A 66 9.15 7.43 -10.73
N ALA A 67 10.34 6.96 -11.11
CA ALA A 67 10.70 6.72 -12.51
C ALA A 67 9.83 5.63 -13.15
N ALA A 68 9.62 4.50 -12.44
CA ALA A 68 8.72 3.44 -12.90
C ALA A 68 7.27 3.92 -13.06
N LEU A 69 6.77 4.74 -12.13
CA LEU A 69 5.44 5.34 -12.28
C LEU A 69 5.36 6.31 -13.47
N ASP A 70 6.44 7.07 -13.79
CA ASP A 70 6.49 7.93 -14.97
C ASP A 70 6.48 7.14 -16.26
N GLU A 71 7.13 5.98 -16.30
CA GLU A 71 7.09 5.06 -17.40
C GLU A 71 5.67 4.56 -17.66
N LEU A 72 5.01 4.01 -16.64
CA LEU A 72 3.63 3.53 -16.73
C LEU A 72 2.59 4.63 -17.02
N LEU A 73 2.87 5.88 -16.64
CA LEU A 73 2.02 7.03 -17.01
C LEU A 73 2.12 7.38 -18.48
N LYS A 74 3.27 7.13 -19.11
CA LYS A 74 3.48 7.36 -20.54
C LYS A 74 2.88 6.25 -21.39
N ASP A 75 3.20 5.02 -21.04
CA ASP A 75 2.72 3.83 -21.73
C ASP A 75 2.70 2.64 -20.73
N PRO A 76 1.53 2.18 -20.30
CA PRO A 76 1.44 1.01 -19.42
C PRO A 76 1.62 -0.33 -20.17
N GLY A 77 1.75 -0.33 -21.52
CA GLY A 77 1.81 -1.56 -22.31
C GLY A 77 0.64 -2.50 -22.03
N ASP A 78 0.93 -3.76 -21.76
CA ASP A 78 -0.07 -4.80 -21.43
C ASP A 78 -0.41 -4.88 -19.94
N VAL A 79 0.21 -4.04 -19.09
CA VAL A 79 -0.04 -4.01 -17.64
C VAL A 79 -1.46 -3.56 -17.37
N LYS A 80 -2.18 -4.33 -16.55
CA LYS A 80 -3.54 -4.01 -16.08
C LYS A 80 -3.62 -3.74 -14.59
N THR A 81 -2.65 -4.24 -13.85
CA THR A 81 -2.57 -4.08 -12.39
C THR A 81 -1.17 -3.70 -11.98
N LEU A 82 -1.01 -2.62 -11.22
CA LEU A 82 0.24 -2.29 -10.56
C LEU A 82 0.13 -2.62 -9.07
N ILE A 83 1.10 -3.38 -8.59
CA ILE A 83 1.22 -3.81 -7.19
C ILE A 83 2.40 -3.07 -6.56
N LEU A 84 2.21 -2.48 -5.38
CA LEU A 84 3.27 -1.94 -4.53
C LEU A 84 3.33 -2.77 -3.24
N ASP A 85 4.35 -3.60 -3.09
CA ASP A 85 4.44 -4.62 -2.03
C ASP A 85 5.81 -4.63 -1.32
N PRO A 86 5.83 -4.33 -0.02
CA PRO A 86 4.83 -3.57 0.72
C PRO A 86 5.17 -2.06 0.75
N PHE A 87 4.16 -1.22 0.86
CA PHE A 87 4.33 0.21 1.07
C PHE A 87 5.10 0.53 2.36
N THR A 88 4.98 -0.31 3.38
CA THR A 88 5.72 -0.14 4.65
C THR A 88 7.21 0.04 4.40
N ALA A 89 7.83 -0.82 3.57
CA ALA A 89 9.27 -0.73 3.24
C ALA A 89 9.60 0.55 2.46
N VAL A 90 8.73 0.98 1.56
CA VAL A 90 8.90 2.25 0.83
C VAL A 90 8.81 3.44 1.79
N TYR A 91 7.87 3.41 2.73
CA TYR A 91 7.72 4.48 3.73
C TYR A 91 8.94 4.57 4.66
N GLU A 92 9.48 3.45 5.12
CA GLU A 92 10.73 3.36 5.89
C GLU A 92 11.89 3.96 5.09
N ALA A 93 12.05 3.58 3.81
CA ALA A 93 13.09 4.15 2.94
C ALA A 93 12.96 5.66 2.74
N MET A 94 11.72 6.17 2.59
CA MET A 94 11.45 7.62 2.52
C MET A 94 11.83 8.35 3.81
N GLN A 95 11.58 7.75 4.98
CA GLN A 95 12.00 8.32 6.28
C GLN A 95 13.52 8.38 6.38
N ASP A 96 14.21 7.31 5.99
CA ASP A 96 15.68 7.23 6.00
C ASP A 96 16.31 8.23 5.02
N ALA A 97 15.75 8.37 3.83
CA ALA A 97 16.20 9.35 2.85
C ALA A 97 16.03 10.79 3.39
N GLN A 98 14.90 11.07 4.02
CA GLN A 98 14.65 12.36 4.67
C GLN A 98 15.64 12.60 5.80
N LEU A 99 15.90 11.62 6.66
CA LEU A 99 16.86 11.71 7.75
C LEU A 99 18.28 11.99 7.24
N ARG A 100 18.73 11.24 6.22
CA ARG A 100 20.04 11.47 5.58
C ARG A 100 20.15 12.89 5.04
N ARG A 101 19.13 13.38 4.31
CA ARG A 101 19.08 14.75 3.78
C ARG A 101 19.18 15.80 4.89
N MET A 102 18.46 15.60 6.00
CA MET A 102 18.50 16.55 7.12
C MET A 102 19.81 16.54 7.88
N ARG A 103 20.47 15.37 8.01
CA ARG A 103 21.82 15.26 8.59
C ARG A 103 22.87 16.04 7.81
N VAL A 104 22.82 15.95 6.49
CA VAL A 104 23.70 16.72 5.60
C VAL A 104 23.39 18.21 5.71
N LYS A 105 22.11 18.59 5.59
CA LYS A 105 21.69 20.01 5.64
C LYS A 105 22.09 20.70 6.93
N ASN A 106 21.99 20.01 8.07
CA ASN A 106 22.31 20.57 9.39
C ASN A 106 23.76 20.32 9.82
N ASN A 107 24.59 19.67 8.97
CA ASN A 107 25.94 19.23 9.30
C ASN A 107 26.03 18.51 10.66
N ASN A 108 25.03 17.67 10.94
CA ASN A 108 24.89 16.96 12.22
C ASN A 108 24.56 15.47 12.00
N LYS A 109 25.54 14.59 12.20
CA LYS A 109 25.38 13.12 12.04
C LYS A 109 24.38 12.52 13.04
N ASN A 110 24.19 13.16 14.18
CA ASN A 110 23.27 12.69 15.23
C ASN A 110 21.88 13.33 15.13
N TYR A 111 21.60 14.06 14.04
CA TYR A 111 20.29 14.67 13.83
C TYR A 111 19.19 13.60 13.81
N THR A 112 18.08 13.89 14.51
CA THR A 112 16.84 13.12 14.48
C THR A 112 15.74 13.95 13.86
N LEU A 113 14.82 13.32 13.12
CA LEU A 113 13.73 14.03 12.47
C LEU A 113 12.87 14.79 13.49
N GLN A 114 12.65 16.06 13.22
CA GLN A 114 11.80 16.94 14.00
C GLN A 114 10.38 16.97 13.45
N PRO A 115 9.36 17.45 14.20
CA PRO A 115 7.98 17.52 13.71
C PRO A 115 7.83 18.25 12.36
N VAL A 116 8.64 19.27 12.08
CA VAL A 116 8.64 20.00 10.81
C VAL A 116 9.11 19.11 9.64
N ASP A 117 10.06 18.21 9.87
CA ASP A 117 10.59 17.31 8.84
C ASP A 117 9.55 16.29 8.42
N PHE A 118 8.72 15.84 9.36
CA PHE A 118 7.58 14.95 9.07
C PHE A 118 6.51 15.62 8.22
N LYS A 119 6.37 16.95 8.25
CA LYS A 119 5.45 17.65 7.34
C LYS A 119 5.88 17.50 5.89
N LEU A 120 7.18 17.64 5.61
CA LEU A 120 7.74 17.45 4.27
C LEU A 120 7.63 15.97 3.84
N LEU A 121 7.99 15.05 4.73
CA LEU A 121 7.85 13.62 4.47
C LEU A 121 6.41 13.24 4.10
N LYS A 122 5.42 13.71 4.86
CA LYS A 122 3.99 13.48 4.55
C LYS A 122 3.60 14.03 3.18
N SER A 123 4.12 15.20 2.80
CA SER A 123 3.86 15.79 1.48
C SER A 123 4.42 14.90 0.36
N ASN A 124 5.65 14.42 0.52
CA ASN A 124 6.31 13.53 -0.46
C ASN A 124 5.58 12.19 -0.58
N VAL A 125 5.22 11.57 0.54
CA VAL A 125 4.41 10.35 0.57
C VAL A 125 3.07 10.55 -0.14
N LYS A 126 2.38 11.64 0.17
CA LYS A 126 1.11 11.97 -0.49
C LYS A 126 1.29 12.15 -2.00
N GLY A 127 2.35 12.82 -2.43
CA GLY A 127 2.68 13.01 -3.85
C GLY A 127 2.88 11.67 -4.57
N LEU A 128 3.67 10.76 -3.98
CA LEU A 128 3.91 9.42 -4.53
C LEU A 128 2.61 8.63 -4.68
N ILE A 129 1.78 8.61 -3.63
CA ILE A 129 0.50 7.88 -3.66
C ILE A 129 -0.48 8.52 -4.64
N GLN A 130 -0.55 9.84 -4.73
CA GLN A 130 -1.41 10.51 -5.73
C GLN A 130 -1.00 10.15 -7.15
N LYS A 131 0.32 10.08 -7.44
CA LYS A 131 0.85 9.67 -8.73
C LYS A 131 0.48 8.21 -9.04
N LEU A 132 0.68 7.30 -8.07
CA LEU A 132 0.28 5.90 -8.17
C LEU A 132 -1.22 5.77 -8.50
N LEU A 133 -2.09 6.48 -7.77
CA LEU A 133 -3.55 6.42 -7.94
C LEU A 133 -4.05 7.12 -9.23
N ALA A 134 -3.23 7.96 -9.86
CA ALA A 134 -3.56 8.62 -11.12
C ALA A 134 -3.46 7.70 -12.34
N LEU A 135 -2.74 6.57 -12.22
CA LEU A 135 -2.65 5.57 -13.28
C LEU A 135 -4.02 4.99 -13.61
N ASP A 136 -4.33 4.78 -14.90
CA ASP A 136 -5.55 4.06 -15.34
C ASP A 136 -5.37 2.54 -15.27
N LEU A 137 -4.85 2.07 -14.14
CA LEU A 137 -4.60 0.67 -13.82
C LEU A 137 -5.34 0.29 -12.53
N ASN A 138 -5.58 -1.00 -12.31
CA ASN A 138 -5.85 -1.47 -10.96
C ASN A 138 -4.61 -1.22 -10.10
N ILE A 139 -4.79 -0.70 -8.91
CA ILE A 139 -3.71 -0.45 -7.97
C ILE A 139 -3.96 -1.29 -6.72
N ILE A 140 -3.00 -2.16 -6.43
CA ILE A 140 -2.98 -2.93 -5.19
C ILE A 140 -1.76 -2.45 -4.38
N CYS A 141 -2.02 -1.89 -3.22
CA CYS A 141 -0.97 -1.47 -2.32
C CYS A 141 -1.04 -2.33 -1.07
N THR A 142 0.04 -3.02 -0.71
CA THR A 142 0.07 -3.82 0.50
C THR A 142 0.81 -3.13 1.63
N ALA A 143 0.56 -3.55 2.86
CA ALA A 143 1.31 -3.10 4.03
C ALA A 143 1.44 -4.19 5.09
N ARG A 144 2.49 -4.11 5.89
CA ARG A 144 2.59 -4.89 7.12
C ARG A 144 1.53 -4.41 8.11
N ALA A 145 1.09 -5.29 9.01
CA ALA A 145 0.25 -4.92 10.13
C ALA A 145 1.08 -4.68 11.38
N ARG A 146 0.58 -3.83 12.25
CA ARG A 146 1.08 -3.66 13.62
C ARG A 146 -0.08 -3.70 14.60
N VAL A 147 0.20 -4.11 15.84
CA VAL A 147 -0.79 -4.14 16.90
C VAL A 147 -1.26 -2.72 17.23
N GLU A 148 -2.56 -2.55 17.32
CA GLU A 148 -3.19 -1.35 17.86
C GLU A 148 -3.49 -1.54 19.34
N TYR A 149 -3.13 -0.56 20.15
CA TYR A 149 -3.39 -0.57 21.58
C TYR A 149 -4.44 0.47 21.95
N SER A 150 -5.28 0.15 22.93
CA SER A 150 -6.22 1.13 23.52
C SER A 150 -5.43 2.26 24.18
N GLN A 151 -5.99 3.48 24.11
CA GLN A 151 -5.41 4.67 24.74
C GLN A 151 -6.36 5.26 25.81
N GLU A 152 -7.17 4.42 26.45
CA GLU A 152 -8.08 4.88 27.49
C GLU A 152 -7.28 5.36 28.72
N PRO A 153 -7.58 6.55 29.24
CA PRO A 153 -6.88 7.10 30.39
C PRO A 153 -7.08 6.19 31.62
N GLY A 154 -5.98 5.77 32.24
CA GLY A 154 -5.99 4.95 33.47
C GLY A 154 -5.99 3.45 33.25
N GLU A 155 -6.04 2.95 32.01
CA GLU A 155 -5.88 1.55 31.68
C GLU A 155 -4.47 1.23 31.15
N PHE A 156 -3.97 0.02 31.47
CA PHE A 156 -2.81 -0.53 30.76
C PHE A 156 -3.16 -0.68 29.29
N MET A 157 -2.19 -0.39 28.40
CA MET A 157 -2.34 -0.57 26.96
C MET A 157 -2.74 -2.01 26.62
N LYS A 158 -3.99 -2.21 26.24
CA LYS A 158 -4.51 -3.52 25.81
C LYS A 158 -4.51 -3.56 24.29
N PRO A 159 -4.10 -4.68 23.66
CA PRO A 159 -4.23 -4.83 22.21
C PRO A 159 -5.72 -4.84 21.83
N VAL A 160 -6.12 -3.98 20.91
CA VAL A 160 -7.52 -3.85 20.44
C VAL A 160 -7.72 -4.33 19.01
N GLY A 161 -6.64 -4.62 18.28
CA GLY A 161 -6.69 -5.10 16.91
C GLY A 161 -5.38 -4.89 16.17
N LEU A 162 -5.47 -4.98 14.86
CA LEU A 162 -4.37 -4.67 13.95
C LEU A 162 -4.69 -3.40 13.15
N LYS A 163 -3.65 -2.68 12.80
CA LYS A 163 -3.72 -1.55 11.86
C LYS A 163 -2.55 -1.60 10.89
N PRO A 164 -2.68 -0.99 9.71
CA PRO A 164 -1.57 -0.94 8.77
C PRO A 164 -0.39 -0.17 9.35
N ASP A 165 0.82 -0.67 9.08
CA ASP A 165 2.06 0.00 9.43
C ASP A 165 2.46 0.98 8.32
N GLY A 166 2.27 2.27 8.63
CA GLY A 166 2.48 3.37 7.69
C GLY A 166 1.74 4.64 8.11
N PRO A 167 1.60 5.62 7.21
CA PRO A 167 0.87 6.85 7.45
C PRO A 167 -0.61 6.59 7.75
N LYS A 168 -1.13 7.20 8.81
CA LYS A 168 -2.53 7.01 9.26
C LYS A 168 -3.56 7.35 8.17
N ASP A 169 -3.24 8.31 7.30
CA ASP A 169 -4.17 8.82 6.29
C ASP A 169 -4.17 7.97 5.01
N LEU A 170 -3.22 7.03 4.87
CA LEU A 170 -3.06 6.26 3.66
C LEU A 170 -4.30 5.42 3.27
N PRO A 171 -4.95 4.66 4.18
CA PRO A 171 -6.13 3.87 3.85
C PRO A 171 -7.30 4.70 3.31
N TYR A 172 -7.40 5.99 3.70
CA TYR A 172 -8.47 6.87 3.21
C TYR A 172 -8.36 7.19 1.72
N MET A 173 -7.18 7.05 1.12
CA MET A 173 -6.94 7.35 -0.30
C MET A 173 -7.42 6.24 -1.23
N PHE A 174 -7.63 5.02 -0.73
CA PHE A 174 -8.06 3.86 -1.50
C PHE A 174 -9.58 3.68 -1.47
N ASP A 175 -10.14 2.98 -2.47
CA ASP A 175 -11.57 2.69 -2.55
C ASP A 175 -11.97 1.47 -1.71
N VAL A 176 -11.09 0.46 -1.66
CA VAL A 176 -11.25 -0.76 -0.86
C VAL A 176 -10.06 -0.89 0.10
N VAL A 177 -10.32 -1.26 1.34
CA VAL A 177 -9.30 -1.58 2.35
C VAL A 177 -9.65 -2.91 2.99
N LEU A 178 -8.73 -3.87 2.91
CA LEU A 178 -8.87 -5.20 3.47
C LEU A 178 -7.80 -5.47 4.52
N GLU A 179 -8.21 -6.10 5.61
CA GLU A 179 -7.31 -6.77 6.55
C GLU A 179 -7.30 -8.26 6.23
N LEU A 180 -6.10 -8.81 5.98
CA LEU A 180 -5.95 -10.25 5.75
C LEU A 180 -5.35 -10.92 6.98
N LYS A 181 -5.95 -12.06 7.35
CA LYS A 181 -5.49 -12.93 8.45
C LYS A 181 -5.45 -14.37 7.98
N GLU A 182 -4.50 -15.12 8.52
CA GLU A 182 -4.53 -16.57 8.50
C GLU A 182 -5.13 -17.06 9.81
N THR A 183 -6.11 -17.93 9.73
CA THR A 183 -6.75 -18.54 10.90
C THR A 183 -5.95 -19.75 11.39
N PRO A 184 -6.11 -20.22 12.64
CA PRO A 184 -5.37 -21.37 13.18
C PRO A 184 -5.56 -22.68 12.40
N ASP A 185 -6.66 -22.80 11.67
CA ASP A 185 -6.97 -23.95 10.77
C ASP A 185 -6.43 -23.76 9.35
N GLY A 186 -5.58 -22.74 9.13
CA GLY A 186 -4.90 -22.48 7.85
C GLY A 186 -5.77 -21.81 6.78
N LYS A 187 -6.96 -21.37 7.12
CA LYS A 187 -7.83 -20.62 6.22
C LYS A 187 -7.42 -19.17 6.16
N ARG A 188 -7.72 -18.54 5.05
CA ARG A 188 -7.47 -17.11 4.85
C ARG A 188 -8.77 -16.32 4.92
N LEU A 189 -8.78 -15.35 5.82
CA LEU A 189 -9.93 -14.49 6.06
C LEU A 189 -9.59 -13.06 5.67
N ALA A 190 -10.48 -12.44 4.89
CA ALA A 190 -10.46 -11.02 4.62
C ALA A 190 -11.54 -10.32 5.46
N SER A 191 -11.16 -9.27 6.17
CA SER A 191 -12.10 -8.34 6.82
C SER A 191 -12.15 -7.05 6.03
N THR A 192 -13.36 -6.63 5.65
CA THR A 192 -13.58 -5.39 4.89
C THR A 192 -13.59 -4.20 5.83
N ILE A 193 -12.49 -3.45 5.86
CA ILE A 193 -12.37 -2.24 6.69
C ILE A 193 -13.04 -1.05 6.02
N LYS A 194 -13.00 -1.03 4.67
CA LYS A 194 -13.62 0.00 3.86
C LYS A 194 -13.97 -0.56 2.49
N ASP A 195 -15.15 -0.25 2.03
CA ASP A 195 -15.58 -0.56 0.66
C ASP A 195 -16.48 0.57 0.11
N ARG A 196 -15.95 1.36 -0.83
CA ARG A 196 -16.71 2.38 -1.56
C ARG A 196 -17.56 1.79 -2.68
N THR A 197 -17.30 0.53 -3.06
CA THR A 197 -18.06 -0.14 -4.13
C THR A 197 -19.36 -0.71 -3.60
N ASN A 198 -19.44 -0.94 -2.30
CA ASN A 198 -20.57 -1.56 -1.59
C ASN A 198 -20.93 -2.93 -2.15
N THR A 199 -19.89 -3.72 -2.51
CA THR A 199 -20.02 -5.05 -3.12
C THR A 199 -19.46 -6.17 -2.25
N LEU A 200 -18.58 -5.84 -1.29
CA LEU A 200 -17.93 -6.82 -0.45
C LEU A 200 -18.71 -7.05 0.85
N PRO A 201 -18.78 -8.29 1.35
CA PRO A 201 -19.28 -8.58 2.68
C PRO A 201 -18.30 -8.05 3.76
N ASN A 202 -18.76 -7.91 5.00
CA ASN A 202 -17.92 -7.43 6.11
C ASN A 202 -16.70 -8.33 6.38
N SER A 203 -16.85 -9.63 6.13
CA SER A 203 -15.78 -10.62 6.25
C SER A 203 -16.08 -11.80 5.34
N PHE A 204 -15.04 -12.39 4.76
CA PHE A 204 -15.16 -13.55 3.88
C PHE A 204 -13.89 -14.38 3.88
N GLU A 205 -14.07 -15.70 3.76
CA GLU A 205 -12.99 -16.62 3.48
C GLU A 205 -12.66 -16.54 1.98
N PHE A 206 -11.39 -16.53 1.62
CA PHE A 206 -10.97 -16.56 0.24
C PHE A 206 -9.93 -17.66 0.00
N SER A 207 -9.98 -18.25 -1.19
CA SER A 207 -8.99 -19.19 -1.68
C SER A 207 -8.41 -18.69 -3.00
N TYR A 208 -7.25 -19.24 -3.38
CA TYR A 208 -6.58 -18.89 -4.64
C TYR A 208 -6.99 -19.80 -5.80
N GLU A 209 -7.92 -20.69 -5.60
CA GLU A 209 -8.33 -21.69 -6.61
C GLU A 209 -9.45 -21.19 -7.55
N GLN A 210 -9.73 -19.90 -7.58
CA GLN A 210 -10.80 -19.33 -8.40
C GLN A 210 -10.30 -18.35 -9.44
#